data_0de8f7183c9a58c1ae61d9ba9d0dd423
#
_entry.id   0de8f7183c9a58c1ae61d9ba9d0dd423
#
_cell.length_a   1.000
_cell.length_b   1.000
_cell.length_c   1.000
_cell.angle_alpha   90.00
_cell.angle_beta   90.00
_cell.angle_gamma   90.00
#
_symmetry.space_group_name_H-M   'P 1'
#
loop_
_entity.id
_entity.type
_entity.pdbx_description
1 polymer ?
#
loop_
_entity_poly.entity_id
_entity_poly.type
_entity_poly.pdbx_seq_one_letter_code
_entity_poly.pdbx_strand_id
1 'polypeptide(L)'
;MENPNPPKEINEIQKLKIDSFRDRLKKREIWINGPITNALVETLYTNIIRLHEDSAYAPIKVVINSQGGNLFESIVATDIMGTVGCPVKTIALAEAVSGGFIIFMGGQERICHEHTCLMMHDVSTMIKNKDSEIGRQVAYIKSVKEKMANLFSYQTNGKTTPEYWLKLFDSGKDKWFSIEEALRLGIVHKVIKRPEMVDPTIRYRPPFTWDILDFVRSQQ
;
A
#
# COMPACT_ATOMS: atom_id res chain seq x y z
N MET A 1 22.79 8.44 40.91
CA MET A 1 21.54 8.93 40.34
C MET A 1 20.94 7.79 39.56
N GLU A 2 19.97 7.10 40.11
CA GLU A 2 19.25 6.02 39.42
C GLU A 2 18.40 6.59 38.30
N ASN A 3 18.44 5.94 37.12
CA ASN A 3 17.65 6.30 35.97
C ASN A 3 16.15 6.12 36.29
N PRO A 4 15.32 7.18 36.32
CA PRO A 4 13.97 7.11 36.85
C PRO A 4 12.97 6.33 36.01
N ASN A 5 13.37 5.75 34.85
CA ASN A 5 12.53 4.90 34.03
C ASN A 5 13.32 3.72 33.47
N PRO A 6 13.25 2.53 34.10
CA PRO A 6 13.76 1.32 33.44
C PRO A 6 13.02 1.11 32.11
N PRO A 7 13.70 0.56 31.09
CA PRO A 7 13.05 0.27 29.82
C PRO A 7 11.84 -0.64 30.09
N LYS A 8 10.65 -0.27 29.57
CA LYS A 8 9.44 -1.09 29.71
C LYS A 8 9.72 -2.46 29.11
N GLU A 9 9.53 -3.50 29.91
CA GLU A 9 9.63 -4.88 29.42
C GLU A 9 8.68 -5.08 28.24
N ILE A 10 9.25 -5.59 27.14
CA ILE A 10 8.49 -5.89 25.93
C ILE A 10 7.65 -7.14 26.21
N ASN A 11 6.33 -7.03 26.16
CA ASN A 11 5.44 -8.18 26.35
C ASN A 11 5.54 -9.16 25.16
N GLU A 12 5.06 -10.39 25.36
CA GLU A 12 5.13 -11.47 24.35
C GLU A 12 4.50 -11.08 23.00
N ILE A 13 3.37 -10.37 23.01
CA ILE A 13 2.70 -9.92 21.78
C ILE A 13 3.58 -8.91 21.03
N GLN A 14 4.24 -7.99 21.75
CA GLN A 14 5.16 -7.04 21.13
C GLN A 14 6.38 -7.75 20.56
N LYS A 15 6.91 -8.77 21.26
CA LYS A 15 8.01 -9.59 20.76
C LYS A 15 7.62 -10.34 19.48
N LEU A 16 6.46 -10.99 19.45
CA LEU A 16 5.93 -11.66 18.25
C LEU A 16 5.77 -10.71 17.06
N LYS A 17 5.28 -9.48 17.29
CA LYS A 17 5.18 -8.45 16.25
C LYS A 17 6.55 -8.06 15.69
N ILE A 18 7.54 -7.88 16.55
CA ILE A 18 8.90 -7.55 16.15
C ILE A 18 9.52 -8.69 15.33
N ASP A 19 9.39 -9.93 15.79
CA ASP A 19 9.95 -11.09 15.10
C ASP A 19 9.28 -11.31 13.75
N SER A 20 7.95 -11.21 13.68
CA SER A 20 7.20 -11.25 12.43
C SER A 20 7.63 -10.14 11.45
N PHE A 21 7.87 -8.93 11.94
CA PHE A 21 8.36 -7.82 11.11
C PHE A 21 9.76 -8.11 10.56
N ARG A 22 10.68 -8.60 11.42
CA ARG A 22 12.04 -8.98 11.02
C ARG A 22 12.04 -10.09 9.96
N ASP A 23 11.18 -11.10 10.12
CA ASP A 23 11.09 -12.21 9.17
C ASP A 23 10.53 -11.78 7.82
N ARG A 24 9.60 -10.82 7.79
CA ARG A 24 9.15 -10.20 6.54
C ARG A 24 10.27 -9.43 5.86
N LEU A 25 11.04 -8.63 6.60
CA LEU A 25 12.18 -7.90 6.04
C LEU A 25 13.26 -8.84 5.44
N LYS A 26 13.54 -9.99 6.06
CA LYS A 26 14.42 -11.02 5.46
C LYS A 26 13.89 -11.52 4.11
N LYS A 27 12.56 -11.55 3.92
CA LYS A 27 11.90 -11.88 2.65
C LYS A 27 11.76 -10.68 1.70
N ARG A 28 12.35 -9.54 2.07
CA ARG A 28 12.24 -8.25 1.38
C ARG A 28 10.79 -7.79 1.20
N GLU A 29 9.98 -7.99 2.23
CA GLU A 29 8.57 -7.63 2.30
C GLU A 29 8.34 -6.52 3.33
N ILE A 30 7.67 -5.45 2.90
CA ILE A 30 7.22 -4.34 3.74
C ILE A 30 5.69 -4.32 3.69
N TRP A 31 5.04 -4.25 4.84
CA TRP A 31 3.59 -4.26 4.92
C TRP A 31 3.05 -2.89 5.32
N ILE A 32 2.12 -2.39 4.51
CA ILE A 32 1.26 -1.23 4.77
C ILE A 32 -0.09 -1.78 5.20
N ASN A 33 -0.46 -1.64 6.47
CA ASN A 33 -1.72 -2.12 7.00
C ASN A 33 -2.40 -1.01 7.82
N GLY A 34 -3.53 -0.51 7.34
CA GLY A 34 -4.27 0.60 7.93
C GLY A 34 -4.04 1.95 7.26
N PRO A 35 -4.30 3.08 7.96
CA PRO A 35 -4.27 4.41 7.39
C PRO A 35 -2.86 4.88 7.03
N ILE A 36 -2.75 5.62 5.91
CA ILE A 36 -1.49 6.23 5.48
C ILE A 36 -1.21 7.45 6.34
N THR A 37 -0.19 7.33 7.18
CA THR A 37 0.29 8.38 8.08
C THR A 37 1.78 8.65 7.85
N ASN A 38 2.27 9.79 8.35
CA ASN A 38 3.70 10.11 8.31
C ASN A 38 4.55 9.01 8.95
N ALA A 39 4.23 8.53 10.14
CA ALA A 39 5.00 7.49 10.83
C ALA A 39 5.06 6.17 10.02
N LEU A 40 3.96 5.81 9.33
CA LEU A 40 3.95 4.63 8.47
C LEU A 40 4.86 4.82 7.27
N VAL A 41 4.82 5.98 6.61
CA VAL A 41 5.62 6.27 5.42
C VAL A 41 7.09 6.44 5.77
N GLU A 42 7.43 7.01 6.92
CA GLU A 42 8.80 7.05 7.44
C GLU A 42 9.37 5.63 7.64
N THR A 43 8.55 4.72 8.20
CA THR A 43 8.92 3.31 8.34
C THR A 43 9.12 2.64 6.98
N LEU A 44 8.21 2.88 6.03
CA LEU A 44 8.32 2.38 4.65
C LEU A 44 9.61 2.87 3.99
N TYR A 45 9.85 4.18 4.01
CA TYR A 45 11.04 4.84 3.47
C TYR A 45 12.32 4.21 4.00
N THR A 46 12.46 4.15 5.34
CA THR A 46 13.65 3.62 6.01
C THR A 46 13.92 2.17 5.59
N ASN A 47 12.88 1.34 5.50
CA ASN A 47 13.05 -0.06 5.13
C ASN A 47 13.32 -0.25 3.63
N ILE A 48 12.74 0.57 2.75
CA ILE A 48 13.06 0.55 1.31
C ILE A 48 14.54 0.87 1.09
N ILE A 49 15.05 1.95 1.70
CA ILE A 49 16.47 2.34 1.59
C ILE A 49 17.37 1.21 2.12
N ARG A 50 17.10 0.69 3.30
CA ARG A 50 17.87 -0.41 3.89
C ARG A 50 17.90 -1.65 2.99
N LEU A 51 16.75 -2.04 2.42
CA LEU A 51 16.68 -3.19 1.52
C LEU A 51 17.39 -2.91 0.20
N HIS A 52 17.37 -1.67 -0.30
CA HIS A 52 18.13 -1.27 -1.48
C HIS A 52 19.63 -1.33 -1.23
N GLU A 53 20.12 -0.86 -0.09
CA GLU A 53 21.53 -0.94 0.33
C GLU A 53 21.99 -2.40 0.47
N ASP A 54 21.14 -3.28 1.01
CA ASP A 54 21.41 -4.71 1.11
C ASP A 54 21.53 -5.38 -0.29
N SER A 55 20.68 -5.00 -1.24
CA SER A 55 20.76 -5.45 -2.64
C SER A 55 20.05 -4.48 -3.58
N ALA A 56 20.80 -3.85 -4.47
CA ALA A 56 20.26 -2.93 -5.47
C ALA A 56 19.50 -3.63 -6.63
N TYR A 57 19.50 -4.95 -6.68
CA TYR A 57 18.90 -5.72 -7.78
C TYR A 57 17.74 -6.61 -7.34
N ALA A 58 17.77 -7.09 -6.10
CA ALA A 58 16.72 -7.98 -5.60
C ALA A 58 15.40 -7.21 -5.40
N PRO A 59 14.27 -7.75 -5.88
CA PRO A 59 12.99 -7.04 -5.80
C PRO A 59 12.53 -6.85 -4.35
N ILE A 60 11.92 -5.71 -4.09
CA ILE A 60 11.20 -5.41 -2.84
C ILE A 60 9.71 -5.62 -3.07
N LYS A 61 9.00 -6.19 -2.10
CA LYS A 61 7.56 -6.36 -2.12
C LYS A 61 6.94 -5.40 -1.10
N VAL A 62 6.01 -4.55 -1.55
CA VAL A 62 5.19 -3.70 -0.69
C VAL A 62 3.78 -4.26 -0.69
N VAL A 63 3.38 -4.85 0.42
CA VAL A 63 2.05 -5.46 0.61
C VAL A 63 1.12 -4.42 1.21
N ILE A 64 -0.03 -4.19 0.58
CA ILE A 64 -0.93 -3.07 0.88
C ILE A 64 -2.30 -3.61 1.29
N ASN A 65 -2.77 -3.17 2.44
CA ASN A 65 -4.13 -3.30 2.94
C ASN A 65 -4.49 -1.97 3.60
N SER A 66 -5.04 -1.01 2.84
CA SER A 66 -5.22 0.36 3.29
C SER A 66 -6.41 1.05 2.63
N GLN A 67 -7.23 1.67 3.46
CA GLN A 67 -8.30 2.59 3.02
C GLN A 67 -7.77 3.96 2.57
N GLY A 68 -6.47 4.19 2.66
CA GLY A 68 -5.86 5.46 2.30
C GLY A 68 -5.51 6.32 3.50
N GLY A 69 -5.40 7.62 3.28
CA GLY A 69 -4.99 8.59 4.30
C GLY A 69 -4.34 9.82 3.69
N ASN A 70 -3.23 10.28 4.25
CA ASN A 70 -2.59 11.50 3.82
C ASN A 70 -2.10 11.43 2.37
N LEU A 71 -2.56 12.35 1.53
CA LEU A 71 -2.20 12.44 0.12
C LEU A 71 -0.69 12.60 -0.09
N PHE A 72 -0.08 13.56 0.60
CA PHE A 72 1.34 13.87 0.41
C PHE A 72 2.24 12.73 0.87
N GLU A 73 1.88 12.07 1.95
CA GLU A 73 2.57 10.86 2.42
C GLU A 73 2.45 9.72 1.39
N SER A 74 1.29 9.60 0.73
CA SER A 74 1.11 8.61 -0.34
C SER A 74 2.00 8.91 -1.56
N ILE A 75 2.19 10.19 -1.90
CA ILE A 75 3.11 10.63 -2.96
C ILE A 75 4.56 10.35 -2.56
N VAL A 76 4.97 10.69 -1.34
CA VAL A 76 6.33 10.38 -0.82
C VAL A 76 6.62 8.89 -0.91
N ALA A 77 5.66 8.05 -0.49
CA ALA A 77 5.80 6.60 -0.59
C ALA A 77 6.00 6.12 -2.05
N THR A 78 5.28 6.74 -2.99
CA THR A 78 5.39 6.42 -4.41
C THR A 78 6.72 6.88 -4.99
N ASP A 79 7.17 8.09 -4.65
CA ASP A 79 8.42 8.66 -5.13
C ASP A 79 9.63 7.86 -4.65
N ILE A 80 9.65 7.43 -3.38
CA ILE A 80 10.75 6.61 -2.87
C ILE A 80 10.82 5.24 -3.57
N MET A 81 9.66 4.62 -3.87
CA MET A 81 9.63 3.38 -4.64
C MET A 81 10.15 3.56 -6.08
N GLY A 82 9.94 4.74 -6.67
CA GLY A 82 10.44 5.08 -8.00
C GLY A 82 11.92 5.48 -8.04
N THR A 83 12.51 5.86 -6.90
CA THR A 83 13.89 6.36 -6.81
C THR A 83 14.92 5.25 -6.63
N VAL A 84 14.55 4.15 -5.95
CA VAL A 84 15.47 3.03 -5.72
C VAL A 84 15.73 2.24 -7.00
N GLY A 85 16.96 1.75 -7.17
CA GLY A 85 17.37 1.00 -8.37
C GLY A 85 16.82 -0.42 -8.44
N CYS A 86 16.41 -1.02 -7.32
CA CYS A 86 15.80 -2.34 -7.30
C CYS A 86 14.31 -2.30 -7.71
N PRO A 87 13.79 -3.36 -8.37
CA PRO A 87 12.37 -3.44 -8.70
C PRO A 87 11.49 -3.45 -7.44
N VAL A 88 10.47 -2.61 -7.41
CA VAL A 88 9.45 -2.61 -6.35
C VAL A 88 8.14 -3.16 -6.88
N LYS A 89 7.66 -4.25 -6.25
CA LYS A 89 6.37 -4.87 -6.55
C LYS A 89 5.37 -4.47 -5.48
N THR A 90 4.18 -4.02 -5.88
CA THR A 90 3.08 -3.78 -4.96
C THR A 90 2.06 -4.90 -5.02
N ILE A 91 1.59 -5.34 -3.87
CA ILE A 91 0.61 -6.43 -3.74
C ILE A 91 -0.55 -5.93 -2.90
N ALA A 92 -1.69 -5.69 -3.52
CA ALA A 92 -2.90 -5.30 -2.80
C ALA A 92 -3.64 -6.53 -2.27
N LEU A 93 -3.93 -6.54 -0.97
CA LEU A 93 -4.74 -7.57 -0.32
C LEU A 93 -6.22 -7.20 -0.32
N ALA A 94 -6.85 -7.01 0.84
CA ALA A 94 -8.27 -6.72 0.93
C ALA A 94 -8.64 -5.41 0.24
N GLU A 95 -7.84 -4.36 0.44
CA GLU A 95 -8.11 -3.03 -0.12
C GLU A 95 -6.85 -2.22 -0.43
N ALA A 96 -6.91 -1.50 -1.54
CA ALA A 96 -6.01 -0.39 -1.85
C ALA A 96 -6.88 0.77 -2.34
N VAL A 97 -7.22 1.66 -1.44
CA VAL A 97 -8.22 2.71 -1.61
C VAL A 97 -7.58 4.07 -1.40
N SER A 98 -7.95 5.08 -2.22
CA SER A 98 -7.49 6.47 -2.05
C SER A 98 -5.95 6.58 -2.00
N GLY A 99 -5.36 7.06 -0.90
CA GLY A 99 -3.90 7.08 -0.70
C GLY A 99 -3.25 5.69 -0.84
N GLY A 100 -3.93 4.62 -0.42
CA GLY A 100 -3.48 3.24 -0.62
C GLY A 100 -3.41 2.85 -2.10
N PHE A 101 -4.35 3.34 -2.91
CA PHE A 101 -4.33 3.17 -4.37
C PHE A 101 -3.15 3.93 -5.01
N ILE A 102 -2.84 5.15 -4.52
CA ILE A 102 -1.69 5.92 -5.01
C ILE A 102 -0.40 5.14 -4.79
N ILE A 103 -0.20 4.60 -3.59
CA ILE A 103 0.99 3.77 -3.28
C ILE A 103 1.00 2.50 -4.12
N PHE A 104 -0.16 1.84 -4.30
CA PHE A 104 -0.28 0.66 -5.14
C PHE A 104 0.17 0.94 -6.58
N MET A 105 -0.23 2.09 -7.14
CA MET A 105 0.17 2.53 -8.47
C MET A 105 1.67 2.85 -8.60
N GLY A 106 2.39 3.07 -7.50
CA GLY A 106 3.84 3.30 -7.50
C GLY A 106 4.69 2.08 -7.82
N GLY A 107 4.14 0.86 -7.74
CA GLY A 107 4.87 -0.37 -8.06
C GLY A 107 5.08 -0.58 -9.56
N GLN A 108 6.27 -1.06 -9.97
CA GLN A 108 6.54 -1.44 -11.37
C GLN A 108 5.78 -2.72 -11.75
N GLU A 109 5.59 -3.65 -10.83
CA GLU A 109 4.68 -4.79 -10.99
C GLU A 109 3.59 -4.70 -9.92
N ARG A 110 2.33 -4.68 -10.34
CA ARG A 110 1.16 -4.53 -9.47
C ARG A 110 0.31 -5.79 -9.47
N ILE A 111 0.18 -6.37 -8.30
CA ILE A 111 -0.51 -7.65 -8.08
C ILE A 111 -1.65 -7.41 -7.11
N CYS A 112 -2.80 -8.02 -7.33
CA CYS A 112 -3.87 -8.02 -6.34
C CYS A 112 -4.46 -9.43 -6.15
N HIS A 113 -5.22 -9.62 -5.08
CA HIS A 113 -6.05 -10.81 -4.92
C HIS A 113 -7.41 -10.63 -5.61
N GLU A 114 -8.09 -11.72 -5.94
CA GLU A 114 -9.36 -11.71 -6.67
C GLU A 114 -10.49 -10.93 -5.98
N HIS A 115 -10.40 -10.75 -4.66
CA HIS A 115 -11.40 -10.03 -3.86
C HIS A 115 -10.91 -8.65 -3.40
N THR A 116 -9.81 -8.16 -3.97
CA THR A 116 -9.26 -6.85 -3.60
C THR A 116 -10.16 -5.73 -4.08
N CYS A 117 -10.48 -4.81 -3.19
CA CYS A 117 -11.16 -3.56 -3.52
C CYS A 117 -10.13 -2.51 -3.95
N LEU A 118 -10.31 -1.99 -5.16
CA LEU A 118 -9.48 -0.93 -5.72
C LEU A 118 -10.35 0.31 -5.95
N MET A 119 -9.96 1.46 -5.35
CA MET A 119 -10.74 2.68 -5.51
C MET A 119 -9.85 3.92 -5.55
N MET A 120 -10.21 4.83 -6.43
CA MET A 120 -9.66 6.19 -6.48
C MET A 120 -10.79 7.22 -6.53
N HIS A 121 -10.60 8.31 -5.82
CA HIS A 121 -11.53 9.45 -5.79
C HIS A 121 -10.75 10.76 -5.91
N ASP A 122 -11.48 11.87 -5.95
CA ASP A 122 -10.88 13.20 -5.94
C ASP A 122 -10.09 13.47 -4.65
N VAL A 123 -9.15 14.38 -4.77
CA VAL A 123 -8.33 14.85 -3.64
C VAL A 123 -9.21 15.63 -2.68
N SER A 124 -9.46 15.05 -1.52
CA SER A 124 -10.14 15.75 -0.42
C SER A 124 -9.14 16.58 0.37
N THR A 125 -9.30 17.90 0.39
CA THR A 125 -8.53 18.78 1.27
C THR A 125 -9.43 19.80 1.93
N MET A 126 -9.17 20.06 3.21
CA MET A 126 -9.82 21.18 3.91
C MET A 126 -9.00 22.44 3.69
N ILE A 127 -9.56 23.39 2.95
CA ILE A 127 -8.98 24.72 2.78
C ILE A 127 -9.41 25.57 3.98
N LYS A 128 -8.50 25.81 4.92
CA LYS A 128 -8.69 26.73 6.05
C LYS A 128 -7.78 27.94 5.86
N ASN A 129 -8.14 28.89 4.98
CA ASN A 129 -7.30 30.05 4.73
C ASN A 129 -8.10 31.32 4.48
N LYS A 130 -7.41 32.47 4.55
CA LYS A 130 -7.95 33.77 4.13
C LYS A 130 -8.30 33.73 2.63
N ASP A 131 -9.35 34.45 2.24
CA ASP A 131 -9.86 34.46 0.85
C ASP A 131 -8.77 34.70 -0.21
N SER A 132 -7.77 35.54 0.11
CA SER A 132 -6.64 35.83 -0.78
C SER A 132 -5.71 34.67 -1.07
N GLU A 133 -5.78 33.57 -0.28
CA GLU A 133 -4.93 32.38 -0.43
C GLU A 133 -5.67 31.19 -1.07
N ILE A 134 -6.99 31.23 -1.09
CA ILE A 134 -7.82 30.14 -1.63
C ILE A 134 -7.46 29.88 -3.10
N GLY A 135 -7.33 30.91 -3.92
CA GLY A 135 -6.96 30.77 -5.34
C GLY A 135 -5.63 30.06 -5.55
N ARG A 136 -4.62 30.38 -4.72
CA ARG A 136 -3.30 29.72 -4.78
C ARG A 136 -3.37 28.26 -4.38
N GLN A 137 -4.15 27.92 -3.38
CA GLN A 137 -4.33 26.54 -2.94
C GLN A 137 -5.09 25.71 -3.98
N VAL A 138 -6.13 26.27 -4.60
CA VAL A 138 -6.83 25.61 -5.71
C VAL A 138 -5.87 25.30 -6.87
N ALA A 139 -5.06 26.29 -7.27
CA ALA A 139 -4.06 26.10 -8.32
C ALA A 139 -3.02 25.02 -7.94
N TYR A 140 -2.59 24.99 -6.68
CA TYR A 140 -1.66 23.99 -6.17
C TYR A 140 -2.26 22.57 -6.23
N ILE A 141 -3.49 22.38 -5.73
CA ILE A 141 -4.19 21.07 -5.79
C ILE A 141 -4.39 20.63 -7.23
N LYS A 142 -4.73 21.54 -8.15
CA LYS A 142 -4.82 21.24 -9.58
C LYS A 142 -3.49 20.72 -10.12
N SER A 143 -2.37 21.36 -9.79
CA SER A 143 -1.03 20.90 -10.17
C SER A 143 -0.71 19.51 -9.61
N VAL A 144 -1.13 19.19 -8.37
CA VAL A 144 -0.95 17.85 -7.77
C VAL A 144 -1.77 16.82 -8.53
N LYS A 145 -3.04 17.11 -8.86
CA LYS A 145 -3.90 16.22 -9.68
C LYS A 145 -3.26 15.93 -11.05
N GLU A 146 -2.72 16.95 -11.72
CA GLU A 146 -2.04 16.80 -13.01
C GLU A 146 -0.81 15.89 -12.92
N LYS A 147 0.00 16.05 -11.88
CA LYS A 147 1.16 15.18 -11.63
C LYS A 147 0.74 13.73 -11.39
N MET A 148 -0.29 13.51 -10.57
CA MET A 148 -0.83 12.17 -10.31
C MET A 148 -1.42 11.54 -11.58
N ALA A 149 -2.16 12.30 -12.38
CA ALA A 149 -2.72 11.83 -13.64
C ALA A 149 -1.63 11.39 -14.63
N ASN A 150 -0.54 12.16 -14.74
CA ASN A 150 0.62 11.81 -15.55
C ASN A 150 1.31 10.54 -15.02
N LEU A 151 1.52 10.43 -13.70
CA LEU A 151 2.09 9.25 -13.07
C LEU A 151 1.25 8.00 -13.37
N PHE A 152 -0.06 8.05 -13.18
CA PHE A 152 -0.94 6.91 -13.42
C PHE A 152 -1.01 6.51 -14.90
N SER A 153 -1.01 7.50 -15.81
CA SER A 153 -0.91 7.25 -17.24
C SER A 153 0.41 6.53 -17.59
N TYR A 154 1.52 7.00 -17.07
CA TYR A 154 2.82 6.35 -17.23
C TYR A 154 2.81 4.92 -16.69
N GLN A 155 2.33 4.71 -15.46
CA GLN A 155 2.29 3.41 -14.80
C GLN A 155 1.37 2.40 -15.51
N THR A 156 0.36 2.85 -16.22
CA THR A 156 -0.50 1.99 -17.04
C THR A 156 0.05 1.74 -18.44
N ASN A 157 1.28 2.16 -18.75
CA ASN A 157 1.91 2.08 -20.08
C ASN A 157 1.03 2.72 -21.16
N GLY A 158 0.39 3.85 -20.85
CA GLY A 158 -0.46 4.59 -21.75
C GLY A 158 -1.83 3.95 -22.07
N LYS A 159 -2.21 2.87 -21.36
CA LYS A 159 -3.57 2.31 -21.47
C LYS A 159 -4.64 3.25 -20.93
N THR A 160 -4.24 4.17 -20.06
CA THR A 160 -5.05 5.31 -19.63
C THR A 160 -4.29 6.59 -19.94
N THR A 161 -5.03 7.69 -20.26
CA THR A 161 -4.41 9.00 -20.49
C THR A 161 -4.49 9.88 -19.26
N PRO A 162 -3.68 10.95 -19.16
CA PRO A 162 -3.82 11.92 -18.07
C PRO A 162 -5.23 12.51 -17.98
N GLU A 163 -5.89 12.76 -19.14
CA GLU A 163 -7.26 13.29 -19.21
C GLU A 163 -8.29 12.32 -18.62
N TYR A 164 -8.07 10.99 -18.77
CA TYR A 164 -8.92 9.98 -18.12
C TYR A 164 -8.91 10.15 -16.60
N TRP A 165 -7.73 10.32 -16.01
CA TRP A 165 -7.58 10.47 -14.57
C TRP A 165 -8.07 11.82 -14.07
N LEU A 166 -7.80 12.92 -14.80
CA LEU A 166 -8.30 14.25 -14.47
C LEU A 166 -9.83 14.28 -14.48
N LYS A 167 -10.47 13.69 -15.51
CA LYS A 167 -11.93 13.58 -15.56
C LYS A 167 -12.50 12.77 -14.39
N LEU A 168 -11.77 11.74 -13.94
CA LEU A 168 -12.16 10.95 -12.78
C LEU A 168 -12.10 11.82 -11.52
N PHE A 169 -11.00 12.54 -11.27
CA PHE A 169 -10.86 13.43 -10.12
C PHE A 169 -11.93 14.53 -10.14
N ASP A 170 -12.14 15.17 -11.27
CA ASP A 170 -13.10 16.28 -11.38
C ASP A 170 -14.57 15.83 -11.35
N SER A 171 -14.83 14.53 -11.44
CA SER A 171 -16.20 14.00 -11.32
C SER A 171 -16.78 14.14 -9.92
N GLY A 172 -15.94 14.29 -8.89
CA GLY A 172 -16.33 14.31 -7.48
C GLY A 172 -16.93 12.99 -6.97
N LYS A 173 -16.75 11.89 -7.72
CA LYS A 173 -17.30 10.56 -7.40
C LYS A 173 -16.19 9.56 -7.13
N ASP A 174 -16.45 8.62 -6.24
CA ASP A 174 -15.59 7.47 -6.02
C ASP A 174 -15.62 6.54 -7.25
N LYS A 175 -14.45 6.22 -7.78
CA LYS A 175 -14.31 5.24 -8.86
C LYS A 175 -13.77 3.94 -8.28
N TRP A 176 -14.66 2.97 -8.18
CA TRP A 176 -14.33 1.58 -7.87
C TRP A 176 -14.02 0.84 -9.17
N PHE A 177 -12.91 0.10 -9.17
CA PHE A 177 -12.48 -0.69 -10.31
C PHE A 177 -12.81 -2.16 -10.09
N SER A 178 -13.51 -2.80 -11.04
CA SER A 178 -13.53 -4.25 -11.05
C SER A 178 -12.14 -4.80 -11.39
N ILE A 179 -11.87 -6.04 -11.02
CA ILE A 179 -10.57 -6.67 -11.29
C ILE A 179 -10.32 -6.78 -12.81
N GLU A 180 -11.36 -7.08 -13.58
CA GLU A 180 -11.30 -7.16 -15.05
C GLU A 180 -11.01 -5.78 -15.65
N GLU A 181 -11.67 -4.73 -15.16
CA GLU A 181 -11.39 -3.35 -15.57
C GLU A 181 -9.96 -2.94 -15.22
N ALA A 182 -9.50 -3.25 -14.01
CA ALA A 182 -8.15 -2.93 -13.54
C ALA A 182 -7.07 -3.63 -14.39
N LEU A 183 -7.27 -4.88 -14.78
CA LEU A 183 -6.39 -5.61 -15.70
C LEU A 183 -6.39 -4.97 -17.11
N ARG A 184 -7.57 -4.67 -17.65
CA ARG A 184 -7.71 -4.05 -18.97
C ARG A 184 -7.03 -2.69 -19.02
N LEU A 185 -7.20 -1.87 -18.00
CA LEU A 185 -6.61 -0.53 -17.89
C LEU A 185 -5.10 -0.56 -17.51
N GLY A 186 -4.53 -1.72 -17.19
CA GLY A 186 -3.14 -1.84 -16.77
C GLY A 186 -2.87 -1.31 -15.36
N ILE A 187 -3.91 -1.09 -14.55
CA ILE A 187 -3.81 -0.78 -13.12
C ILE A 187 -3.23 -1.99 -12.38
N VAL A 188 -3.67 -3.19 -12.74
CA VAL A 188 -3.19 -4.48 -12.24
C VAL A 188 -2.50 -5.24 -13.35
N HIS A 189 -1.39 -5.91 -13.04
CA HIS A 189 -0.68 -6.78 -13.97
C HIS A 189 -1.01 -8.26 -13.75
N LYS A 190 -1.27 -8.66 -12.50
CA LYS A 190 -1.52 -10.06 -12.14
C LYS A 190 -2.53 -10.15 -11.00
N VAL A 191 -3.39 -11.17 -11.07
CA VAL A 191 -4.37 -11.51 -10.03
C VAL A 191 -4.02 -12.85 -9.41
N ILE A 192 -3.97 -12.88 -8.08
CA ILE A 192 -3.83 -14.12 -7.31
C ILE A 192 -5.24 -14.64 -7.05
N LYS A 193 -5.56 -15.79 -7.62
CA LYS A 193 -6.82 -16.52 -7.38
C LYS A 193 -6.62 -17.58 -6.30
N ARG A 194 -7.69 -17.92 -5.60
CA ARG A 194 -7.68 -19.09 -4.76
C ARG A 194 -7.47 -20.33 -5.63
N PRO A 195 -6.69 -21.31 -5.16
CA PRO A 195 -6.63 -22.61 -5.82
C PRO A 195 -8.06 -23.18 -5.94
N GLU A 196 -8.44 -23.66 -7.11
CA GLU A 196 -9.66 -24.45 -7.22
C GLU A 196 -9.54 -25.62 -6.24
N MET A 197 -10.58 -25.89 -5.45
CA MET A 197 -10.62 -27.05 -4.57
C MET A 197 -10.69 -28.29 -5.46
N VAL A 198 -9.55 -28.95 -5.62
CA VAL A 198 -9.41 -30.13 -6.49
C VAL A 198 -10.23 -31.31 -5.99
N ASP A 199 -10.54 -31.34 -4.69
CA ASP A 199 -11.37 -32.39 -4.08
C ASP A 199 -12.08 -31.86 -2.82
N PRO A 200 -13.42 -31.79 -2.78
CA PRO A 200 -14.16 -31.35 -1.61
C PRO A 200 -14.03 -32.33 -0.42
N THR A 201 -13.51 -33.57 -0.64
CA THR A 201 -13.25 -34.54 0.44
C THR A 201 -11.86 -34.37 1.04
N ILE A 202 -10.93 -33.70 0.33
CA ILE A 202 -9.65 -33.29 0.89
C ILE A 202 -9.93 -32.12 1.80
N ARG A 203 -10.07 -32.35 3.09
CA ARG A 203 -10.03 -31.28 4.08
C ARG A 203 -8.69 -30.55 3.89
N TYR A 204 -8.75 -29.33 3.35
CA TYR A 204 -7.59 -28.47 3.27
C TYR A 204 -7.01 -28.34 4.68
N ARG A 205 -5.93 -29.08 4.95
CA ARG A 205 -5.07 -28.75 6.09
C ARG A 205 -4.14 -27.67 5.57
N PRO A 206 -4.33 -26.41 5.98
CA PRO A 206 -3.34 -25.38 5.65
C PRO A 206 -1.99 -25.90 6.15
N PRO A 207 -0.89 -25.63 5.40
CA PRO A 207 0.46 -26.04 5.81
C PRO A 207 0.90 -25.41 7.14
N PHE A 208 0.09 -24.52 7.68
CA PHE A 208 0.19 -23.95 9.02
C PHE A 208 -1.03 -24.39 9.81
N THR A 209 -0.91 -25.44 10.56
CA THR A 209 -1.78 -25.69 11.70
C THR A 209 -1.46 -24.61 12.75
N TRP A 210 -2.13 -23.47 12.61
CA TRP A 210 -2.34 -22.64 13.78
C TRP A 210 -3.34 -23.39 14.64
N ASP A 211 -2.83 -24.23 15.50
CA ASP A 211 -3.66 -24.82 16.53
C ASP A 211 -3.86 -23.74 17.61
N ILE A 212 -4.68 -22.72 17.22
CA ILE A 212 -5.14 -21.68 18.15
C ILE A 212 -5.80 -22.33 19.37
N LEU A 213 -6.41 -23.52 19.19
CA LEU A 213 -7.02 -24.28 20.27
C LEU A 213 -5.99 -24.90 21.20
N ASP A 214 -4.85 -25.34 20.70
CA ASP A 214 -3.76 -25.85 21.56
C ASP A 214 -3.04 -24.72 22.28
N PHE A 215 -2.89 -23.56 21.63
CA PHE A 215 -2.37 -22.36 22.32
C PHE A 215 -3.30 -21.89 23.44
N VAL A 216 -4.63 -21.86 23.20
CA VAL A 216 -5.60 -21.46 24.24
C VAL A 216 -5.66 -22.48 25.37
N ARG A 217 -5.54 -23.77 25.08
CA ARG A 217 -5.53 -24.84 26.11
C ARG A 217 -4.25 -24.86 26.94
N SER A 218 -3.13 -24.39 26.40
CA SER A 218 -1.86 -24.29 27.17
C SER A 218 -1.82 -23.10 28.15
N GLN A 219 -2.82 -22.22 28.11
CA GLN A 219 -2.94 -21.06 29.01
C GLN A 219 -3.96 -21.27 30.13
N GLN A 220 -4.59 -22.45 30.24
CA GLN A 220 -5.43 -22.89 31.36
C GLN A 220 -4.67 -23.88 32.25
#